data_10683240401cb34d76a2a414e34c1878
#
_entry.id   10683240401cb34d76a2a414e34c1878
#
_cell.length_a   1.000
_cell.length_b   1.000
_cell.length_c   1.000
_cell.angle_alpha   90.00
_cell.angle_beta   90.00
_cell.angle_gamma   90.00
#
_symmetry.space_group_name_H-M   'P 1'
#
loop_
_entity.id
_entity.type
_entity.pdbx_description
1 polymer ?
#
loop_
_entity_poly.entity_id
_entity_poly.type
_entity_poly.pdbx_seq_one_letter_code
_entity_poly.pdbx_strand_id
1 'polypeptide(L)'
;MVNMNYGKMEDRSLTEHFAQGNTAFWLGMLSRFTQNSDGTGDEYALMPYLSEDGTHNVYITQISRAYGLSKELEKPGNEQKLEDALHVLEIMSTNEGYAALIGDISSSMCAIKEFKLPEDSAYASAIPEINDGYCAPLIYVGWDDYLVPFGEAVCSWVLGESTGEQALQILDNTKREKLAQGVKIYTTVTEELNTEQAAQLSGQMFLEATGADAALISYNIYQPEVLSNMENGYGANGRILIGEMSEEDITIFLPTGWYDTLQVATLSGARIKELAKVGCDLRDNGHPYPYVFMTKDGEPLEDDAEYTVVICGYSKAHRDEVNFQDTGIVGLDAAEAYLEHVDELSSQTLDESLVQHVE
;
A
#
# COMPACT_ATOMS: atom_id res chain seq x y z
N MET A 1 28.09 3.22 13.09
CA MET A 1 27.69 1.78 13.01
C MET A 1 26.62 1.71 11.96
N VAL A 2 26.86 1.04 10.86
CA VAL A 2 25.85 0.85 9.81
C VAL A 2 24.97 -0.32 10.23
N ASN A 3 23.66 -0.13 10.29
CA ASN A 3 22.74 -1.21 10.60
C ASN A 3 22.51 -2.06 9.35
N MET A 4 23.14 -3.23 9.32
CA MET A 4 23.16 -4.13 8.18
C MET A 4 21.87 -4.96 8.00
N ASN A 5 20.89 -4.79 8.88
CA ASN A 5 19.62 -5.52 8.80
C ASN A 5 18.50 -4.71 8.14
N TYR A 6 18.87 -3.74 7.30
CA TYR A 6 17.91 -2.82 6.70
C TYR A 6 16.72 -3.50 6.01
N GLY A 7 16.85 -4.62 5.39
CA GLY A 7 15.75 -5.39 4.82
C GLY A 7 15.01 -6.33 5.78
N LYS A 8 15.46 -6.41 7.05
CA LYS A 8 14.92 -7.34 8.06
C LYS A 8 14.43 -6.66 9.33
N MET A 9 14.70 -5.37 9.48
CA MET A 9 14.22 -4.59 10.62
C MET A 9 12.92 -3.90 10.24
N GLU A 10 11.94 -3.98 11.12
CA GLU A 10 10.78 -3.12 11.00
C GLU A 10 11.24 -1.66 11.00
N ASP A 11 10.68 -0.87 10.08
CA ASP A 11 10.94 0.55 9.88
C ASP A 11 10.88 1.36 11.19
N ARG A 12 10.05 0.92 12.15
CA ARG A 12 9.91 1.51 13.49
C ARG A 12 11.20 1.48 14.31
N SER A 13 12.01 0.44 14.20
CA SER A 13 13.21 0.33 15.03
C SER A 13 14.30 1.34 14.64
N LEU A 14 14.40 1.71 13.37
CA LEU A 14 15.33 2.76 12.92
C LEU A 14 14.90 4.15 13.42
N THR A 15 13.61 4.43 13.37
CA THR A 15 13.03 5.69 13.89
C THR A 15 13.18 5.78 15.40
N GLU A 16 12.98 4.67 16.12
CA GLU A 16 13.20 4.61 17.57
C GLU A 16 14.65 4.85 17.94
N HIS A 17 15.61 4.29 17.21
CA HIS A 17 17.04 4.55 17.43
C HIS A 17 17.41 6.02 17.25
N PHE A 18 16.82 6.68 16.25
CA PHE A 18 17.02 8.10 16.04
C PHE A 18 16.38 8.92 17.17
N ALA A 19 15.12 8.64 17.50
CA ALA A 19 14.40 9.31 18.59
C ALA A 19 15.06 9.14 19.97
N GLN A 20 15.84 8.08 20.17
CA GLN A 20 16.63 7.84 21.39
C GLN A 20 18.02 8.48 21.34
N GLY A 21 18.36 9.24 20.30
CA GLY A 21 19.68 9.87 20.14
C GLY A 21 20.82 8.89 19.81
N ASN A 22 20.49 7.66 19.41
CA ASN A 22 21.47 6.62 19.08
C ASN A 22 22.09 6.77 17.69
N THR A 23 21.52 7.64 16.84
CA THR A 23 22.02 7.97 15.50
C THR A 23 21.91 9.49 15.29
N ALA A 24 22.92 10.08 14.65
CA ALA A 24 22.97 11.52 14.37
C ALA A 24 22.16 11.91 13.12
N PHE A 25 21.97 10.98 12.20
CA PHE A 25 21.28 11.19 10.94
C PHE A 25 20.26 10.08 10.70
N TRP A 26 19.12 10.47 10.17
CA TRP A 26 18.07 9.56 9.75
C TRP A 26 17.59 9.94 8.36
N LEU A 27 17.51 8.94 7.48
CA LEU A 27 16.95 9.06 6.16
C LEU A 27 15.57 8.42 6.18
N GLY A 28 14.53 9.22 5.97
CA GLY A 28 13.16 8.73 6.03
C GLY A 28 12.14 9.78 5.66
N MET A 29 10.86 9.41 5.74
CA MET A 29 9.76 10.33 5.49
C MET A 29 9.55 11.26 6.71
N LEU A 30 9.41 12.54 6.47
CA LEU A 30 9.26 13.54 7.53
C LEU A 30 7.99 13.31 8.38
N SER A 31 6.91 12.78 7.79
CA SER A 31 5.70 12.43 8.55
C SER A 31 5.95 11.40 9.66
N ARG A 32 6.94 10.54 9.50
CA ARG A 32 7.36 9.59 10.56
C ARG A 32 8.24 10.23 11.61
N PHE A 33 8.95 11.27 11.25
CA PHE A 33 9.78 12.04 12.16
C PHE A 33 8.95 12.74 13.24
N THR A 34 7.89 13.45 12.84
CA THR A 34 7.02 14.18 13.77
C THR A 34 6.28 13.28 14.74
N GLN A 35 5.99 12.04 14.35
CA GLN A 35 5.34 11.05 15.23
C GLN A 35 6.25 10.52 16.35
N ASN A 36 7.56 10.61 16.19
CA ASN A 36 8.52 9.97 17.09
C ASN A 36 9.49 10.96 17.79
N SER A 37 9.40 12.25 17.49
CA SER A 37 10.27 13.30 18.07
C SER A 37 9.87 13.72 19.50
N ASP A 38 8.78 13.20 20.03
CA ASP A 38 8.15 13.69 21.26
C ASP A 38 8.89 13.33 22.56
N GLY A 39 10.05 12.71 22.51
CA GLY A 39 10.62 12.11 23.72
C GLY A 39 11.98 12.61 24.20
N THR A 40 12.80 13.19 23.34
CA THR A 40 14.21 13.46 23.70
C THR A 40 14.49 14.92 24.07
N GLY A 41 13.65 15.85 23.62
CA GLY A 41 13.91 17.31 23.77
C GLY A 41 15.07 17.82 22.88
N ASP A 42 15.53 17.01 21.94
CA ASP A 42 16.55 17.38 20.99
C ASP A 42 16.00 18.29 19.89
N GLU A 43 16.79 19.23 19.42
CA GLU A 43 16.45 20.03 18.24
C GLU A 43 16.91 19.31 16.97
N TYR A 44 16.00 19.21 16.00
CA TYR A 44 16.24 18.55 14.73
C TYR A 44 16.11 19.53 13.57
N ALA A 45 16.88 19.30 12.50
CA ALA A 45 16.81 20.08 11.29
C ALA A 45 16.68 19.16 10.06
N LEU A 46 15.86 19.58 9.10
CA LEU A 46 15.84 18.95 7.79
C LEU A 46 17.11 19.35 7.03
N MET A 47 17.82 18.36 6.53
CA MET A 47 19.06 18.55 5.78
C MET A 47 18.87 18.16 4.31
N PRO A 48 19.33 18.95 3.36
CA PRO A 48 19.32 18.59 1.95
C PRO A 48 20.32 17.45 1.65
N TYR A 49 20.16 16.80 0.52
CA TYR A 49 21.20 15.98 -0.04
C TYR A 49 22.35 16.88 -0.50
N LEU A 50 23.53 16.63 0.02
CA LEU A 50 24.70 17.44 -0.24
C LEU A 50 25.38 17.03 -1.54
N SER A 51 25.68 17.98 -2.41
CA SER A 51 26.59 17.77 -3.54
C SER A 51 28.04 17.69 -3.05
N GLU A 52 28.91 17.07 -3.84
CA GLU A 52 30.33 16.91 -3.52
C GLU A 52 31.05 18.25 -3.25
N ASP A 53 30.65 19.29 -3.97
CA ASP A 53 31.21 20.64 -3.86
C ASP A 53 30.41 21.58 -2.96
N GLY A 54 29.26 21.12 -2.40
CA GLY A 54 28.38 21.89 -1.56
C GLY A 54 27.63 23.04 -2.27
N THR A 55 27.68 23.10 -3.61
CA THR A 55 27.09 24.21 -4.37
C THR A 55 25.67 23.96 -4.83
N HIS A 56 25.25 22.70 -4.89
CA HIS A 56 23.95 22.28 -5.44
C HIS A 56 23.26 21.27 -4.50
N ASN A 57 23.02 21.69 -3.28
CA ASN A 57 22.28 20.87 -2.33
C ASN A 57 20.81 20.77 -2.77
N VAL A 58 20.23 19.59 -2.71
CA VAL A 58 18.91 19.33 -3.27
C VAL A 58 18.02 18.64 -2.22
N TYR A 59 16.81 19.14 -2.04
CA TYR A 59 15.76 18.43 -1.33
C TYR A 59 15.05 17.49 -2.29
N ILE A 60 14.83 16.24 -1.87
CA ILE A 60 14.01 15.32 -2.61
C ILE A 60 12.56 15.51 -2.16
N THR A 61 11.70 15.84 -3.12
CA THR A 61 10.28 16.07 -2.89
C THR A 61 9.47 14.97 -3.57
N GLN A 62 8.38 14.57 -2.93
CA GLN A 62 7.46 13.58 -3.46
C GLN A 62 6.04 14.13 -3.39
N ILE A 63 5.27 13.92 -4.45
CA ILE A 63 3.81 14.09 -4.40
C ILE A 63 3.25 12.83 -3.73
N SER A 64 2.99 12.92 -2.43
CA SER A 64 2.48 11.78 -1.66
C SER A 64 0.97 11.59 -1.81
N ARG A 65 0.26 12.65 -2.19
CA ARG A 65 -1.20 12.61 -2.36
C ARG A 65 -1.62 13.55 -3.48
N ALA A 66 -2.54 13.08 -4.31
CA ALA A 66 -3.23 13.87 -5.32
C ALA A 66 -4.74 13.60 -5.22
N TYR A 67 -5.55 14.61 -5.54
CA TYR A 67 -7.00 14.48 -5.59
C TYR A 67 -7.42 14.56 -7.04
N GLY A 68 -8.18 13.57 -7.48
CA GLY A 68 -8.77 13.52 -8.81
C GLY A 68 -10.29 13.50 -8.75
N LEU A 69 -10.93 13.94 -9.81
CA LEU A 69 -12.37 13.79 -10.01
C LEU A 69 -12.65 12.53 -10.84
N SER A 70 -13.63 11.75 -10.42
CA SER A 70 -14.08 10.59 -11.18
C SER A 70 -14.69 11.03 -12.52
N LYS A 71 -14.39 10.31 -13.61
CA LYS A 71 -15.02 10.48 -14.92
C LYS A 71 -16.54 10.26 -14.89
N GLU A 72 -17.05 9.54 -13.89
CA GLU A 72 -18.49 9.39 -13.67
C GLU A 72 -19.23 10.73 -13.51
N LEU A 73 -18.52 11.74 -12.98
CA LEU A 73 -19.08 13.07 -12.80
C LEU A 73 -19.33 13.83 -14.13
N GLU A 74 -18.68 13.40 -15.22
CA GLU A 74 -18.90 13.96 -16.57
C GLU A 74 -20.14 13.39 -17.27
N LYS A 75 -20.75 12.33 -16.73
CA LYS A 75 -21.93 11.72 -17.32
C LYS A 75 -23.18 12.62 -17.19
N PRO A 76 -24.06 12.62 -18.20
CA PRO A 76 -25.32 13.38 -18.16
C PRO A 76 -26.13 13.03 -16.90
N GLY A 77 -26.65 14.06 -16.21
CA GLY A 77 -27.39 13.92 -14.97
C GLY A 77 -26.56 14.03 -13.69
N ASN A 78 -25.23 14.16 -13.81
CA ASN A 78 -24.33 14.36 -12.69
C ASN A 78 -23.78 15.81 -12.59
N GLU A 79 -24.36 16.76 -13.33
CA GLU A 79 -23.86 18.14 -13.42
C GLU A 79 -23.75 18.80 -12.04
N GLN A 80 -24.79 18.64 -11.19
CA GLN A 80 -24.76 19.18 -9.83
C GLN A 80 -23.68 18.52 -8.96
N LYS A 81 -23.49 17.20 -9.08
CA LYS A 81 -22.43 16.49 -8.33
C LYS A 81 -21.03 16.93 -8.76
N LEU A 82 -20.85 17.21 -10.05
CA LEU A 82 -19.58 17.74 -10.55
C LEU A 82 -19.31 19.14 -9.98
N GLU A 83 -20.33 20.02 -9.98
CA GLU A 83 -20.22 21.36 -9.42
C GLU A 83 -19.90 21.31 -7.91
N ASP A 84 -20.58 20.46 -7.15
CA ASP A 84 -20.35 20.25 -5.73
C ASP A 84 -18.92 19.72 -5.47
N ALA A 85 -18.45 18.75 -6.26
CA ALA A 85 -17.11 18.19 -6.15
C ALA A 85 -16.02 19.22 -6.48
N LEU A 86 -16.22 20.05 -7.50
CA LEU A 86 -15.32 21.16 -7.83
C LEU A 86 -15.28 22.20 -6.70
N HIS A 87 -16.41 22.50 -6.08
CA HIS A 87 -16.47 23.41 -4.94
C HIS A 87 -15.72 22.85 -3.71
N VAL A 88 -15.83 21.55 -3.46
CA VAL A 88 -15.02 20.89 -2.42
C VAL A 88 -13.53 21.02 -2.71
N LEU A 89 -13.08 20.77 -3.95
CA LEU A 89 -11.69 20.95 -4.33
C LEU A 89 -11.21 22.40 -4.17
N GLU A 90 -12.08 23.38 -4.49
CA GLU A 90 -11.78 24.79 -4.28
C GLU A 90 -11.54 25.11 -2.79
N ILE A 91 -12.42 24.63 -1.91
CA ILE A 91 -12.24 24.77 -0.44
C ILE A 91 -10.94 24.09 0.00
N MET A 92 -10.69 22.86 -0.42
CA MET A 92 -9.46 22.11 -0.09
C MET A 92 -8.19 22.80 -0.61
N SER A 93 -8.29 23.65 -1.60
CA SER A 93 -7.20 24.44 -2.17
C SER A 93 -6.92 25.74 -1.40
N THR A 94 -7.61 25.98 -0.29
CA THR A 94 -7.31 27.08 0.64
C THR A 94 -6.42 26.61 1.78
N ASN A 95 -5.71 27.53 2.46
CA ASN A 95 -4.91 27.17 3.63
C ASN A 95 -5.77 26.60 4.77
N GLU A 96 -6.93 27.18 5.00
CA GLU A 96 -7.88 26.73 6.02
C GLU A 96 -8.46 25.35 5.70
N GLY A 97 -8.87 25.12 4.44
CA GLY A 97 -9.42 23.84 4.01
C GLY A 97 -8.39 22.73 4.04
N TYR A 98 -7.16 23.05 3.62
CA TYR A 98 -6.05 22.09 3.69
C TYR A 98 -5.68 21.73 5.12
N ALA A 99 -5.58 22.72 6.01
CA ALA A 99 -5.32 22.50 7.43
C ALA A 99 -6.42 21.66 8.09
N ALA A 100 -7.70 21.91 7.75
CA ALA A 100 -8.82 21.12 8.25
C ALA A 100 -8.77 19.64 7.77
N LEU A 101 -8.29 19.40 6.54
CA LEU A 101 -8.19 18.08 5.96
C LEU A 101 -7.03 17.27 6.53
N ILE A 102 -5.87 17.89 6.69
CA ILE A 102 -4.63 17.20 7.11
C ILE A 102 -4.50 17.14 8.64
N GLY A 103 -5.13 18.09 9.36
CA GLY A 103 -5.02 18.23 10.81
C GLY A 103 -3.72 18.87 11.23
N ASP A 104 -2.60 18.17 11.11
CA ASP A 104 -1.27 18.70 11.36
C ASP A 104 -0.54 19.04 10.05
N ILE A 105 -0.41 20.33 9.76
CA ILE A 105 0.29 20.83 8.56
C ILE A 105 1.78 21.05 8.80
N SER A 106 2.29 20.86 10.01
CA SER A 106 3.71 21.11 10.34
C SER A 106 4.64 20.09 9.65
N SER A 107 4.12 18.91 9.31
CA SER A 107 4.85 17.80 8.70
C SER A 107 4.59 17.63 7.21
N SER A 108 3.84 18.54 6.57
CA SER A 108 3.43 18.40 5.16
C SER A 108 3.63 19.72 4.41
N MET A 109 4.06 19.60 3.16
CA MET A 109 4.05 20.72 2.22
C MET A 109 2.90 20.55 1.24
N CYS A 110 2.24 21.66 0.91
CA CYS A 110 1.15 21.68 -0.05
C CYS A 110 1.52 22.47 -1.32
N ALA A 111 1.06 22.00 -2.47
CA ALA A 111 1.18 22.70 -3.75
C ALA A 111 0.21 23.90 -3.89
N ILE A 112 -0.37 24.38 -2.80
CA ILE A 112 -1.24 25.54 -2.80
C ILE A 112 -0.38 26.82 -2.97
N LYS A 113 -0.78 27.68 -3.86
CA LYS A 113 -0.17 28.99 -4.03
C LYS A 113 -0.28 29.78 -2.72
N GLU A 114 0.85 30.36 -2.27
CA GLU A 114 0.91 31.10 -1.00
C GLU A 114 0.68 30.22 0.26
N PHE A 115 0.96 28.93 0.18
CA PHE A 115 0.90 28.04 1.33
C PHE A 115 1.79 28.55 2.45
N LYS A 116 1.24 28.63 3.66
CA LYS A 116 1.95 29.10 4.86
C LYS A 116 2.15 27.93 5.81
N LEU A 117 3.41 27.59 6.05
CA LEU A 117 3.78 26.67 7.10
C LEU A 117 3.76 27.38 8.46
N PRO A 118 3.46 26.67 9.56
CA PRO A 118 3.76 27.12 10.91
C PRO A 118 5.25 27.48 11.06
N GLU A 119 5.56 28.45 11.90
CA GLU A 119 6.95 28.92 12.13
C GLU A 119 7.84 27.82 12.75
N ASP A 120 7.23 26.90 13.48
CA ASP A 120 7.86 25.74 14.11
C ASP A 120 7.92 24.50 13.21
N SER A 121 7.48 24.60 11.96
CA SER A 121 7.58 23.50 11.02
C SER A 121 9.03 23.10 10.74
N ALA A 122 9.31 21.81 10.74
CA ALA A 122 10.61 21.28 10.36
C ALA A 122 11.01 21.62 8.90
N TYR A 123 10.05 21.96 8.05
CA TYR A 123 10.30 22.43 6.68
C TYR A 123 10.67 23.91 6.58
N ALA A 124 10.48 24.69 7.63
CA ALA A 124 10.66 26.16 7.55
C ALA A 124 12.07 26.54 7.04
N SER A 125 13.09 25.78 7.45
CA SER A 125 14.47 25.99 6.99
C SER A 125 14.72 25.61 5.53
N ALA A 126 13.92 24.71 4.97
CA ALA A 126 14.07 24.19 3.60
C ALA A 126 13.30 25.02 2.55
N ILE A 127 12.26 25.74 2.97
CA ILE A 127 11.36 26.47 2.06
C ILE A 127 12.09 27.45 1.14
N PRO A 128 13.02 28.27 1.60
CA PRO A 128 13.73 29.20 0.70
C PRO A 128 14.43 28.47 -0.44
N GLU A 129 15.17 27.42 -0.12
CA GLU A 129 15.93 26.64 -1.12
C GLU A 129 15.01 25.89 -2.07
N ILE A 130 13.90 25.32 -1.58
CA ILE A 130 12.90 24.65 -2.43
C ILE A 130 12.25 25.68 -3.37
N ASN A 131 11.91 26.86 -2.91
CA ASN A 131 11.33 27.93 -3.74
C ASN A 131 12.32 28.46 -4.78
N ASP A 132 13.60 28.40 -4.50
CA ASP A 132 14.67 28.75 -5.44
C ASP A 132 14.95 27.64 -6.46
N GLY A 133 14.18 26.52 -6.39
CA GLY A 133 14.27 25.43 -7.35
C GLY A 133 15.26 24.33 -6.97
N TYR A 134 15.82 24.36 -5.77
CA TYR A 134 16.72 23.31 -5.27
C TYR A 134 15.94 22.10 -4.74
N CYS A 135 15.03 21.59 -5.55
CA CYS A 135 14.31 20.38 -5.27
C CYS A 135 14.25 19.47 -6.51
N ALA A 136 14.27 18.18 -6.28
CA ALA A 136 14.09 17.17 -7.30
C ALA A 136 12.90 16.29 -6.94
N PRO A 137 11.98 16.01 -7.88
CA PRO A 137 10.92 15.05 -7.61
C PRO A 137 11.52 13.66 -7.45
N LEU A 138 11.05 12.93 -6.45
CA LEU A 138 11.29 11.50 -6.40
C LEU A 138 10.39 10.84 -7.44
N ILE A 139 11.00 10.34 -8.49
CA ILE A 139 10.30 9.64 -9.57
C ILE A 139 10.46 8.14 -9.31
N TYR A 140 9.36 7.49 -9.00
CA TYR A 140 9.31 6.04 -8.90
C TYR A 140 9.03 5.47 -10.30
N VAL A 141 9.98 4.74 -10.82
CA VAL A 141 9.80 3.93 -12.02
C VAL A 141 9.96 2.48 -11.57
N GLY A 142 8.87 1.75 -11.46
CA GLY A 142 8.90 0.37 -10.98
C GLY A 142 9.44 0.29 -9.53
N TRP A 143 8.64 0.71 -8.56
CA TRP A 143 9.07 0.83 -7.16
C TRP A 143 9.71 -0.44 -6.64
N ASP A 144 9.10 -1.57 -6.89
CA ASP A 144 9.50 -2.85 -6.32
C ASP A 144 10.73 -3.42 -7.01
N ASP A 145 10.75 -3.32 -8.31
CA ASP A 145 11.86 -3.77 -9.13
C ASP A 145 13.15 -2.98 -8.92
N TYR A 146 13.02 -1.78 -8.36
CA TYR A 146 14.15 -0.90 -8.13
C TYR A 146 14.63 -0.87 -6.68
N LEU A 147 13.71 -0.98 -5.71
CA LEU A 147 14.03 -0.89 -4.28
C LEU A 147 14.94 -2.01 -3.81
N VAL A 148 14.62 -3.25 -4.19
CA VAL A 148 15.43 -4.41 -3.77
C VAL A 148 16.84 -4.34 -4.37
N PRO A 149 17.03 -4.19 -5.68
CA PRO A 149 18.36 -4.00 -6.28
C PRO A 149 19.08 -2.76 -5.74
N PHE A 150 18.36 -1.67 -5.44
CA PHE A 150 18.93 -0.49 -4.81
C PHE A 150 19.47 -0.81 -3.42
N GLY A 151 18.65 -1.45 -2.59
CA GLY A 151 19.05 -1.85 -1.24
C GLY A 151 20.26 -2.77 -1.25
N GLU A 152 20.27 -3.78 -2.11
CA GLU A 152 21.38 -4.72 -2.27
C GLU A 152 22.67 -4.04 -2.76
N ALA A 153 22.57 -3.18 -3.76
CA ALA A 153 23.70 -2.45 -4.31
C ALA A 153 24.33 -1.51 -3.27
N VAL A 154 23.50 -0.76 -2.53
CA VAL A 154 23.95 0.14 -1.46
C VAL A 154 24.56 -0.66 -0.30
N CYS A 155 23.93 -1.74 0.14
CA CYS A 155 24.46 -2.60 1.20
C CYS A 155 25.83 -3.19 0.81
N SER A 156 25.95 -3.72 -0.39
CA SER A 156 27.22 -4.29 -0.90
C SER A 156 28.34 -3.23 -0.93
N TRP A 157 28.01 -2.00 -1.36
CA TRP A 157 28.97 -0.90 -1.33
C TRP A 157 29.38 -0.53 0.10
N VAL A 158 28.45 -0.36 0.99
CA VAL A 158 28.70 0.01 2.39
C VAL A 158 29.50 -1.07 3.13
N LEU A 159 29.29 -2.34 2.79
CA LEU A 159 30.07 -3.47 3.30
C LEU A 159 31.49 -3.56 2.73
N GLY A 160 31.80 -2.81 1.68
CA GLY A 160 33.04 -2.89 0.97
C GLY A 160 33.16 -4.11 0.04
N GLU A 161 32.04 -4.75 -0.26
CA GLU A 161 31.97 -5.90 -1.20
C GLU A 161 31.95 -5.43 -2.65
N SER A 162 31.52 -4.18 -2.88
CA SER A 162 31.56 -3.52 -4.19
C SER A 162 32.08 -2.09 -4.06
N THR A 163 32.44 -1.48 -5.21
CA THR A 163 32.71 -0.04 -5.28
C THR A 163 31.41 0.75 -5.49
N GLY A 164 31.41 2.05 -5.17
CA GLY A 164 30.27 2.92 -5.46
C GLY A 164 29.93 2.96 -6.97
N GLU A 165 30.96 2.90 -7.83
CA GLU A 165 30.77 2.83 -9.28
C GLU A 165 30.07 1.53 -9.71
N GLN A 166 30.42 0.39 -9.12
CA GLN A 166 29.76 -0.89 -9.38
C GLN A 166 28.31 -0.88 -8.90
N ALA A 167 28.03 -0.30 -7.72
CA ALA A 167 26.68 -0.14 -7.22
C ALA A 167 25.82 0.72 -8.17
N LEU A 168 26.33 1.86 -8.61
CA LEU A 168 25.65 2.73 -9.58
C LEU A 168 25.42 2.03 -10.93
N GLN A 169 26.37 1.21 -11.39
CA GLN A 169 26.21 0.44 -12.62
C GLN A 169 25.09 -0.60 -12.54
N ILE A 170 24.94 -1.27 -11.39
CA ILE A 170 23.82 -2.20 -11.14
C ILE A 170 22.49 -1.47 -11.26
N LEU A 171 22.38 -0.30 -10.63
CA LEU A 171 21.17 0.51 -10.66
C LEU A 171 20.81 1.02 -12.06
N ASP A 172 21.80 1.49 -12.83
CA ASP A 172 21.59 1.96 -14.19
C ASP A 172 21.16 0.81 -15.12
N ASN A 173 21.75 -0.36 -14.97
CA ASN A 173 21.37 -1.54 -15.73
C ASN A 173 19.94 -1.98 -15.41
N THR A 174 19.57 -2.09 -14.13
CA THR A 174 18.21 -2.44 -13.69
C THR A 174 17.18 -1.48 -14.29
N LYS A 175 17.45 -0.17 -14.20
CA LYS A 175 16.58 0.85 -14.80
C LYS A 175 16.43 0.69 -16.30
N ARG A 176 17.53 0.45 -17.03
CA ARG A 176 17.52 0.26 -18.48
C ARG A 176 16.74 -0.97 -18.89
N GLU A 177 16.91 -2.07 -18.16
CA GLU A 177 16.19 -3.32 -18.40
C GLU A 177 14.68 -3.14 -18.21
N LYS A 178 14.27 -2.47 -17.14
CA LYS A 178 12.86 -2.18 -16.89
C LYS A 178 12.24 -1.26 -17.94
N LEU A 179 12.91 -0.19 -18.30
CA LEU A 179 12.44 0.71 -19.38
C LEU A 179 12.34 0.00 -20.75
N ALA A 180 13.15 -1.03 -20.98
CA ALA A 180 13.12 -1.79 -22.22
C ALA A 180 12.01 -2.85 -22.24
N GLN A 181 11.56 -3.35 -21.10
CA GLN A 181 10.49 -4.35 -21.00
C GLN A 181 9.11 -3.76 -21.31
N GLY A 182 8.91 -2.46 -21.06
CA GLY A 182 7.58 -1.83 -21.14
C GLY A 182 6.65 -2.27 -20.00
N VAL A 183 5.39 -1.88 -20.11
CA VAL A 183 4.35 -2.31 -19.16
C VAL A 183 3.86 -3.69 -19.59
N LYS A 184 3.96 -4.66 -18.68
CA LYS A 184 3.38 -6.00 -18.90
C LYS A 184 1.88 -5.95 -18.67
N ILE A 185 1.12 -6.47 -19.62
CA ILE A 185 -0.32 -6.66 -19.50
C ILE A 185 -0.58 -8.14 -19.23
N TYR A 186 -1.30 -8.42 -18.15
CA TYR A 186 -1.60 -9.79 -17.70
C TYR A 186 -2.89 -10.33 -18.30
N THR A 187 -3.92 -9.47 -18.39
CA THR A 187 -5.23 -9.83 -18.92
C THR A 187 -5.98 -8.60 -19.42
N THR A 188 -7.10 -8.80 -20.09
CA THR A 188 -8.01 -7.71 -20.47
C THR A 188 -9.32 -7.86 -19.72
N VAL A 189 -9.70 -6.83 -18.99
CA VAL A 189 -10.97 -6.76 -18.26
C VAL A 189 -12.06 -6.30 -19.19
N THR A 190 -13.08 -7.13 -19.41
CA THR A 190 -14.20 -6.85 -20.32
C THR A 190 -15.47 -6.40 -19.60
N GLU A 191 -15.52 -6.58 -18.29
CA GLU A 191 -16.63 -6.17 -17.42
C GLU A 191 -16.07 -5.62 -16.10
N GLU A 192 -16.64 -4.52 -15.59
CA GLU A 192 -16.27 -3.99 -14.27
C GLU A 192 -16.70 -4.96 -13.17
N LEU A 193 -15.78 -5.30 -12.26
CA LEU A 193 -16.06 -6.13 -11.09
C LEU A 193 -16.04 -5.25 -9.83
N ASN A 194 -17.05 -5.45 -8.98
CA ASN A 194 -17.13 -4.75 -7.70
C ASN A 194 -16.11 -5.31 -6.67
N THR A 195 -16.04 -4.73 -5.49
CA THR A 195 -15.08 -5.12 -4.45
C THR A 195 -15.28 -6.54 -3.93
N GLU A 196 -16.51 -7.02 -3.86
CA GLU A 196 -16.82 -8.39 -3.46
C GLU A 196 -16.35 -9.39 -4.52
N GLN A 197 -16.62 -9.10 -5.79
CA GLN A 197 -16.14 -9.90 -6.93
C GLN A 197 -14.62 -9.89 -7.05
N ALA A 198 -13.98 -8.75 -6.77
CA ALA A 198 -12.52 -8.65 -6.72
C ALA A 198 -11.92 -9.50 -5.57
N ALA A 199 -12.59 -9.54 -4.41
CA ALA A 199 -12.19 -10.43 -3.31
C ALA A 199 -12.43 -11.90 -3.65
N GLN A 200 -13.50 -12.23 -4.36
CA GLN A 200 -13.75 -13.58 -4.87
C GLN A 200 -12.64 -14.03 -5.82
N LEU A 201 -12.25 -13.17 -6.78
CA LEU A 201 -11.12 -13.44 -7.67
C LEU A 201 -9.82 -13.65 -6.87
N SER A 202 -9.55 -12.79 -5.90
CA SER A 202 -8.38 -12.94 -5.02
C SER A 202 -8.40 -14.27 -4.26
N GLY A 203 -9.58 -14.72 -3.81
CA GLY A 203 -9.75 -16.02 -3.16
C GLY A 203 -9.42 -17.18 -4.08
N GLN A 204 -9.85 -17.15 -5.34
CA GLN A 204 -9.51 -18.17 -6.34
C GLN A 204 -7.99 -18.26 -6.55
N MET A 205 -7.34 -17.10 -6.73
CA MET A 205 -5.89 -17.01 -6.91
C MET A 205 -5.13 -17.59 -5.70
N PHE A 206 -5.55 -17.24 -4.50
CA PHE A 206 -4.87 -17.65 -3.27
C PHE A 206 -5.12 -19.13 -2.93
N LEU A 207 -6.30 -19.65 -3.21
CA LEU A 207 -6.58 -21.09 -3.11
C LEU A 207 -5.70 -21.90 -4.05
N GLU A 208 -5.57 -21.45 -5.29
CA GLU A 208 -4.70 -22.11 -6.28
C GLU A 208 -3.24 -22.06 -5.87
N ALA A 209 -2.74 -20.89 -5.47
CA ALA A 209 -1.34 -20.69 -5.12
C ALA A 209 -0.91 -21.45 -3.85
N THR A 210 -1.80 -21.58 -2.86
CA THR A 210 -1.47 -22.19 -1.56
C THR A 210 -1.92 -23.65 -1.46
N GLY A 211 -2.89 -24.06 -2.26
CA GLY A 211 -3.56 -25.37 -2.12
C GLY A 211 -4.41 -25.50 -0.86
N ALA A 212 -4.70 -24.37 -0.16
CA ALA A 212 -5.53 -24.37 1.04
C ALA A 212 -6.94 -24.91 0.77
N ASP A 213 -7.62 -25.39 1.80
CA ASP A 213 -8.97 -25.96 1.69
C ASP A 213 -10.04 -24.86 1.65
N ALA A 214 -9.75 -23.70 2.25
CA ALA A 214 -10.65 -22.56 2.32
C ALA A 214 -9.89 -21.23 2.23
N ALA A 215 -10.60 -20.15 1.87
CA ALA A 215 -10.11 -18.77 1.86
C ALA A 215 -11.09 -17.84 2.55
N LEU A 216 -10.53 -16.88 3.30
CA LEU A 216 -11.26 -15.75 3.89
C LEU A 216 -10.66 -14.45 3.37
N ILE A 217 -11.33 -13.80 2.44
CA ILE A 217 -10.84 -12.60 1.77
C ILE A 217 -11.73 -11.42 2.12
N SER A 218 -11.19 -10.45 2.84
CA SER A 218 -11.92 -9.24 3.21
C SER A 218 -12.16 -8.32 2.02
N TYR A 219 -13.32 -7.65 1.98
CA TYR A 219 -13.63 -6.67 0.97
C TYR A 219 -14.28 -5.41 1.53
N ASN A 220 -14.16 -4.34 0.76
CA ASN A 220 -14.75 -3.06 1.11
C ASN A 220 -16.25 -3.03 0.87
N ILE A 221 -16.98 -2.48 1.84
CA ILE A 221 -18.38 -2.09 1.68
C ILE A 221 -18.46 -0.56 1.55
N TYR A 222 -19.06 -0.10 0.45
CA TYR A 222 -19.31 1.33 0.24
C TYR A 222 -20.59 1.78 0.98
N GLN A 223 -20.49 1.86 2.31
CA GLN A 223 -21.55 2.42 3.14
C GLN A 223 -21.06 3.70 3.80
N PRO A 224 -21.89 4.77 3.83
CA PRO A 224 -21.48 6.07 4.41
C PRO A 224 -21.01 5.96 5.86
N GLU A 225 -21.62 5.08 6.65
CA GLU A 225 -21.27 4.83 8.04
C GLU A 225 -19.89 4.20 8.20
N VAL A 226 -19.47 3.40 7.23
CA VAL A 226 -18.16 2.74 7.20
C VAL A 226 -17.11 3.66 6.62
N LEU A 227 -17.44 4.47 5.61
CA LEU A 227 -16.51 5.39 4.95
C LEU A 227 -15.95 6.43 5.92
N SER A 228 -16.72 6.86 6.92
CA SER A 228 -16.24 7.82 7.93
C SER A 228 -15.12 7.27 8.82
N ASN A 229 -14.93 5.95 8.87
CA ASN A 229 -13.96 5.27 9.71
C ASN A 229 -12.79 4.67 8.91
N MET A 230 -12.73 4.92 7.60
CA MET A 230 -11.69 4.39 6.72
C MET A 230 -10.31 5.09 6.84
N GLU A 231 -10.03 5.75 7.94
CA GLU A 231 -8.73 6.41 8.16
C GLU A 231 -7.51 5.51 7.95
N ASN A 232 -7.73 4.22 7.79
CA ASN A 232 -6.64 3.26 7.71
C ASN A 232 -6.97 2.02 6.86
N GLY A 233 -7.51 2.20 5.69
CA GLY A 233 -7.99 1.16 4.77
C GLY A 233 -6.99 0.12 4.28
N TYR A 234 -6.09 -0.36 5.10
CA TYR A 234 -5.25 -1.51 4.78
C TYR A 234 -6.08 -2.80 4.86
N GLY A 235 -6.14 -3.52 3.78
CA GLY A 235 -6.94 -4.72 3.60
C GLY A 235 -8.25 -4.46 2.86
N ALA A 236 -8.47 -3.23 2.48
CA ALA A 236 -9.56 -2.80 1.64
C ALA A 236 -9.15 -2.93 0.18
N ASN A 237 -9.84 -3.76 -0.57
CA ASN A 237 -9.62 -3.92 -1.99
C ASN A 237 -10.37 -2.87 -2.81
N GLY A 238 -9.83 -2.54 -3.98
CA GLY A 238 -10.50 -1.73 -4.99
C GLY A 238 -11.45 -2.55 -5.87
N ARG A 239 -12.14 -1.83 -6.75
CA ARG A 239 -12.89 -2.44 -7.87
C ARG A 239 -11.94 -2.73 -9.02
N ILE A 240 -12.29 -3.68 -9.86
CA ILE A 240 -11.56 -3.97 -11.10
C ILE A 240 -12.27 -3.23 -12.24
N LEU A 241 -11.53 -2.36 -12.92
CA LEU A 241 -12.07 -1.52 -13.99
C LEU A 241 -11.84 -2.16 -15.36
N ILE A 242 -12.70 -1.82 -16.34
CA ILE A 242 -12.57 -2.28 -17.73
C ILE A 242 -11.27 -1.71 -18.34
N GLY A 243 -10.50 -2.55 -19.00
CA GLY A 243 -9.28 -2.18 -19.71
C GLY A 243 -8.19 -3.24 -19.67
N GLU A 244 -7.02 -2.89 -20.16
CA GLU A 244 -5.83 -3.71 -19.99
C GLU A 244 -5.38 -3.66 -18.53
N MET A 245 -5.04 -4.80 -17.95
CA MET A 245 -4.64 -4.93 -16.55
C MET A 245 -3.13 -5.11 -16.45
N SER A 246 -2.48 -4.15 -15.83
CA SER A 246 -1.07 -4.16 -15.47
C SER A 246 -0.87 -4.60 -14.02
N GLU A 247 0.38 -4.73 -13.58
CA GLU A 247 0.75 -4.96 -12.18
C GLU A 247 0.17 -3.88 -11.25
N GLU A 248 0.21 -2.60 -11.66
CA GLU A 248 -0.35 -1.50 -10.87
C GLU A 248 -1.86 -1.67 -10.66
N ASP A 249 -2.59 -2.14 -11.68
CA ASP A 249 -4.02 -2.41 -11.57
C ASP A 249 -4.32 -3.57 -10.63
N ILE A 250 -3.46 -4.61 -10.64
CA ILE A 250 -3.56 -5.74 -9.72
C ILE A 250 -3.41 -5.27 -8.28
N THR A 251 -2.45 -4.40 -7.99
CA THR A 251 -2.22 -3.89 -6.62
C THR A 251 -3.39 -3.08 -6.07
N ILE A 252 -4.22 -2.49 -6.93
CA ILE A 252 -5.41 -1.72 -6.52
C ILE A 252 -6.51 -2.62 -5.95
N PHE A 253 -6.72 -3.77 -6.55
CA PHE A 253 -7.83 -4.64 -6.12
C PHE A 253 -7.44 -5.75 -5.15
N LEU A 254 -6.17 -6.12 -5.07
CA LEU A 254 -5.72 -7.13 -4.11
C LEU A 254 -5.86 -6.60 -2.67
N PRO A 255 -6.45 -7.39 -1.77
CA PRO A 255 -6.54 -7.03 -0.35
C PRO A 255 -5.23 -7.35 0.39
N THR A 256 -4.11 -7.03 -0.21
CA THR A 256 -2.76 -7.30 0.31
C THR A 256 -1.83 -6.15 -0.02
N GLY A 257 -0.74 -6.00 0.73
CA GLY A 257 0.33 -5.06 0.38
C GLY A 257 1.27 -5.66 -0.67
N TRP A 258 2.13 -4.84 -1.22
CA TRP A 258 2.98 -5.20 -2.36
C TRP A 258 3.91 -6.40 -2.14
N TYR A 259 4.35 -6.62 -0.91
CA TYR A 259 5.23 -7.76 -0.55
C TYR A 259 4.64 -8.64 0.54
N ASP A 260 3.36 -8.49 0.82
CA ASP A 260 2.75 -9.31 1.84
C ASP A 260 2.60 -10.74 1.36
N THR A 261 3.08 -11.63 2.21
CA THR A 261 2.94 -13.05 1.98
C THR A 261 1.57 -13.54 2.40
N LEU A 262 1.07 -14.53 1.68
CA LEU A 262 -0.13 -15.26 2.05
C LEU A 262 0.12 -16.03 3.34
N GLN A 263 -0.89 -16.09 4.20
CA GLN A 263 -0.79 -16.75 5.48
C GLN A 263 -1.84 -17.84 5.61
N VAL A 264 -1.48 -18.96 6.21
CA VAL A 264 -2.36 -20.11 6.38
C VAL A 264 -2.43 -20.52 7.84
N ALA A 265 -3.59 -21.05 8.23
CA ALA A 265 -3.79 -21.70 9.53
C ALA A 265 -4.60 -22.98 9.36
N THR A 266 -4.39 -23.95 10.25
CA THR A 266 -5.26 -25.14 10.36
C THR A 266 -6.28 -24.89 11.46
N LEU A 267 -7.56 -24.90 11.09
CA LEU A 267 -8.69 -24.60 11.97
C LEU A 267 -9.83 -25.61 11.74
N SER A 268 -10.69 -25.79 12.77
CA SER A 268 -11.92 -26.53 12.56
C SER A 268 -12.87 -25.77 11.63
N GLY A 269 -13.71 -26.51 10.89
CA GLY A 269 -14.71 -25.91 10.02
C GLY A 269 -15.65 -24.96 10.78
N ALA A 270 -16.03 -25.30 12.01
CA ALA A 270 -16.81 -24.41 12.90
C ALA A 270 -16.10 -23.09 13.14
N ARG A 271 -14.78 -23.10 13.41
CA ARG A 271 -14.01 -21.87 13.66
C ARG A 271 -13.86 -21.02 12.40
N ILE A 272 -13.65 -21.64 11.24
CA ILE A 272 -13.59 -20.91 9.96
C ILE A 272 -14.93 -20.21 9.67
N LYS A 273 -16.06 -20.91 9.85
CA LYS A 273 -17.40 -20.33 9.70
C LYS A 273 -17.66 -19.18 10.68
N GLU A 274 -17.22 -19.31 11.93
CA GLU A 274 -17.31 -18.23 12.91
C GLU A 274 -16.54 -17.00 12.47
N LEU A 275 -15.29 -17.15 12.01
CA LEU A 275 -14.48 -16.06 11.48
C LEU A 275 -15.14 -15.40 10.26
N ALA A 276 -15.66 -16.22 9.35
CA ALA A 276 -16.38 -15.73 8.16
C ALA A 276 -17.60 -14.87 8.54
N LYS A 277 -18.32 -15.26 9.59
CA LYS A 277 -19.51 -14.55 10.08
C LYS A 277 -19.16 -13.25 10.80
N VAL A 278 -18.11 -13.22 11.60
CA VAL A 278 -17.65 -12.03 12.33
C VAL A 278 -17.08 -10.99 11.40
N GLY A 279 -16.41 -11.40 10.33
CA GLY A 279 -15.70 -10.52 9.42
C GLY A 279 -14.32 -10.12 9.94
N CYS A 280 -13.63 -9.32 9.16
CA CYS A 280 -12.29 -8.81 9.43
C CYS A 280 -12.37 -7.44 10.13
N ASP A 281 -12.05 -7.39 11.42
CA ASP A 281 -11.91 -6.14 12.15
C ASP A 281 -10.46 -5.64 12.08
N LEU A 282 -10.22 -4.79 11.10
CA LEU A 282 -8.88 -4.25 10.81
C LEU A 282 -8.49 -3.11 11.74
N ARG A 283 -8.80 -3.03 12.98
CA ARG A 283 -8.28 -2.00 13.89
C ARG A 283 -9.29 -1.45 14.90
N ASP A 284 -10.05 -2.27 15.52
CA ASP A 284 -10.98 -1.85 16.61
C ASP A 284 -11.89 -0.65 16.22
N ASN A 285 -12.18 -0.49 14.92
CA ASN A 285 -13.01 0.60 14.44
C ASN A 285 -14.52 0.34 14.62
N GLY A 286 -14.87 -0.83 15.15
CA GLY A 286 -16.25 -1.24 15.42
C GLY A 286 -17.06 -1.59 14.17
N HIS A 287 -16.44 -1.63 12.99
CA HIS A 287 -17.07 -1.96 11.72
C HIS A 287 -16.24 -3.01 10.96
N PRO A 288 -16.44 -4.29 11.25
CA PRO A 288 -15.71 -5.36 10.58
C PRO A 288 -16.02 -5.37 9.08
N TYR A 289 -14.98 -5.59 8.28
CA TYR A 289 -15.14 -5.83 6.86
C TYR A 289 -15.66 -7.24 6.64
N PRO A 290 -16.67 -7.44 5.76
CA PRO A 290 -17.12 -8.78 5.43
C PRO A 290 -16.01 -9.57 4.73
N TYR A 291 -16.07 -10.89 4.86
CA TYR A 291 -15.27 -11.81 4.08
C TYR A 291 -16.09 -12.40 2.93
N VAL A 292 -15.44 -12.55 1.77
CA VAL A 292 -15.80 -13.62 0.85
C VAL A 292 -15.20 -14.90 1.44
N PHE A 293 -16.06 -15.85 1.81
CA PHE A 293 -15.66 -17.16 2.29
C PHE A 293 -15.77 -18.16 1.14
N MET A 294 -14.70 -18.87 0.85
CA MET A 294 -14.62 -19.83 -0.26
C MET A 294 -14.05 -21.14 0.23
N THR A 295 -14.48 -22.25 -0.41
CA THR A 295 -13.85 -23.56 -0.29
C THR A 295 -13.34 -24.01 -1.66
N LYS A 296 -12.21 -24.71 -1.70
CA LYS A 296 -11.52 -25.03 -2.97
C LYS A 296 -12.30 -25.92 -3.92
N ASP A 297 -13.25 -26.68 -3.40
CA ASP A 297 -14.10 -27.62 -4.16
C ASP A 297 -15.61 -27.26 -4.14
N GLY A 298 -15.94 -26.12 -3.50
CA GLY A 298 -17.33 -25.66 -3.35
C GLY A 298 -18.15 -26.42 -2.31
N GLU A 299 -17.56 -27.42 -1.66
CA GLU A 299 -18.28 -28.21 -0.65
C GLU A 299 -18.25 -27.52 0.72
N PRO A 300 -19.36 -27.55 1.47
CA PRO A 300 -19.41 -27.00 2.83
C PRO A 300 -18.45 -27.71 3.78
N LEU A 301 -17.78 -26.94 4.64
CA LEU A 301 -16.90 -27.52 5.66
C LEU A 301 -17.71 -28.24 6.75
N GLU A 302 -17.22 -29.38 7.23
CA GLU A 302 -17.75 -30.06 8.42
C GLU A 302 -17.22 -29.39 9.69
N ASP A 303 -18.06 -29.16 10.68
CA ASP A 303 -17.73 -28.39 11.88
C ASP A 303 -16.53 -28.95 12.66
N ASP A 304 -16.48 -30.28 12.80
CA ASP A 304 -15.48 -30.98 13.62
C ASP A 304 -14.22 -31.39 12.82
N ALA A 305 -14.20 -31.19 11.50
CA ALA A 305 -13.03 -31.48 10.67
C ALA A 305 -12.07 -30.31 10.64
N GLU A 306 -10.78 -30.62 10.44
CA GLU A 306 -9.72 -29.60 10.33
C GLU A 306 -9.45 -29.28 8.87
N TYR A 307 -9.30 -28.00 8.56
CA TYR A 307 -9.04 -27.45 7.23
C TYR A 307 -7.96 -26.42 7.28
N THR A 308 -7.20 -26.31 6.20
CA THR A 308 -6.26 -25.21 5.98
C THR A 308 -7.00 -24.03 5.40
N VAL A 309 -6.95 -22.87 6.06
CA VAL A 309 -7.53 -21.63 5.56
C VAL A 309 -6.44 -20.62 5.21
N VAL A 310 -6.57 -19.98 4.03
CA VAL A 310 -5.68 -18.90 3.60
C VAL A 310 -6.32 -17.53 3.82
N ILE A 311 -5.51 -16.57 4.26
CA ILE A 311 -5.82 -15.15 4.31
C ILE A 311 -4.69 -14.36 3.66
N CYS A 312 -4.95 -13.10 3.27
CA CYS A 312 -3.88 -12.17 2.96
C CYS A 312 -3.19 -11.66 4.23
N GLY A 313 -1.93 -11.28 4.13
CA GLY A 313 -1.11 -10.86 5.27
C GLY A 313 -1.64 -9.67 6.06
N TYR A 314 -2.47 -8.85 5.45
CA TYR A 314 -3.10 -7.69 6.08
C TYR A 314 -4.40 -7.98 6.81
N SER A 315 -5.04 -9.10 6.61
CA SER A 315 -6.23 -9.52 7.36
C SER A 315 -5.87 -9.86 8.81
N LYS A 316 -5.33 -8.89 9.53
CA LYS A 316 -4.73 -9.07 10.88
C LYS A 316 -5.74 -9.28 11.98
N ALA A 317 -7.01 -9.08 11.72
CA ALA A 317 -8.05 -8.99 12.74
C ALA A 317 -8.10 -10.18 13.70
N HIS A 318 -7.62 -11.32 13.32
CA HIS A 318 -7.64 -12.51 14.17
C HIS A 318 -6.24 -13.05 14.49
N ARG A 319 -5.17 -12.26 14.25
CA ARG A 319 -3.79 -12.71 14.48
C ARG A 319 -3.49 -13.08 15.93
N ASP A 320 -4.08 -12.37 16.87
CA ASP A 320 -3.87 -12.63 18.30
C ASP A 320 -4.62 -13.88 18.77
N GLU A 321 -5.64 -14.31 18.02
CA GLU A 321 -6.48 -15.46 18.33
C GLU A 321 -6.13 -16.70 17.50
N VAL A 322 -5.53 -16.52 16.33
CA VAL A 322 -5.21 -17.58 15.38
C VAL A 322 -3.73 -17.51 15.01
N ASN A 323 -3.05 -18.62 15.18
CA ASN A 323 -1.63 -18.74 14.85
C ASN A 323 -1.45 -19.01 13.33
N PHE A 324 -1.53 -17.96 12.54
CA PHE A 324 -1.25 -18.03 11.11
C PHE A 324 0.25 -18.22 10.85
N GLN A 325 0.54 -19.07 9.89
CA GLN A 325 1.90 -19.36 9.41
C GLN A 325 2.12 -18.67 8.07
N ASP A 326 3.27 -18.05 7.92
CA ASP A 326 3.70 -17.45 6.66
C ASP A 326 4.02 -18.54 5.64
N THR A 327 3.44 -18.44 4.44
CA THR A 327 3.70 -19.40 3.35
C THR A 327 4.96 -19.07 2.56
N GLY A 328 5.49 -17.86 2.68
CA GLY A 328 6.54 -17.32 1.81
C GLY A 328 6.07 -16.98 0.39
N ILE A 329 4.79 -17.17 0.07
CA ILE A 329 4.20 -16.83 -1.24
C ILE A 329 3.72 -15.38 -1.17
N VAL A 330 4.26 -14.51 -2.01
CA VAL A 330 3.81 -13.12 -2.14
C VAL A 330 2.44 -13.11 -2.85
N GLY A 331 1.48 -12.40 -2.28
CA GLY A 331 0.12 -12.36 -2.82
C GLY A 331 0.04 -11.77 -4.23
N LEU A 332 0.88 -10.78 -4.53
CA LEU A 332 1.00 -10.19 -5.87
C LEU A 332 1.51 -11.23 -6.88
N ASP A 333 2.59 -11.95 -6.56
CA ASP A 333 3.15 -13.00 -7.44
C ASP A 333 2.11 -14.09 -7.75
N ALA A 334 1.32 -14.46 -6.74
CA ALA A 334 0.23 -15.43 -6.92
C ALA A 334 -0.86 -14.91 -7.87
N ALA A 335 -1.22 -13.64 -7.77
CA ALA A 335 -2.20 -13.01 -8.66
C ALA A 335 -1.68 -12.90 -10.10
N GLU A 336 -0.45 -12.48 -10.26
CA GLU A 336 0.20 -12.39 -11.58
C GLU A 336 0.26 -13.74 -12.28
N ALA A 337 0.72 -14.78 -11.57
CA ALA A 337 0.80 -16.13 -12.11
C ALA A 337 -0.58 -16.68 -12.56
N TYR A 338 -1.62 -16.38 -11.79
CA TYR A 338 -2.99 -16.77 -12.15
C TYR A 338 -3.47 -16.01 -13.40
N LEU A 339 -3.31 -14.70 -13.42
CA LEU A 339 -3.81 -13.83 -14.50
C LEU A 339 -3.10 -14.04 -15.83
N GLU A 340 -1.87 -14.53 -15.84
CA GLU A 340 -1.17 -14.94 -17.08
C GLU A 340 -1.91 -16.03 -17.87
N HIS A 341 -2.81 -16.75 -17.23
CA HIS A 341 -3.62 -17.82 -17.83
C HIS A 341 -5.06 -17.41 -18.11
N VAL A 342 -5.41 -16.12 -17.87
CA VAL A 342 -6.75 -15.56 -18.08
C VAL A 342 -6.70 -14.55 -19.23
N ASP A 343 -7.13 -14.92 -20.41
CA ASP A 343 -7.12 -14.01 -21.58
C ASP A 343 -8.08 -12.83 -21.39
N GLU A 344 -9.28 -13.09 -20.89
CA GLU A 344 -10.32 -12.09 -20.63
C GLU A 344 -10.92 -12.30 -19.24
N LEU A 345 -11.03 -11.20 -18.47
CA LEU A 345 -11.59 -11.18 -17.13
C LEU A 345 -12.98 -10.52 -17.13
N SER A 346 -13.94 -11.21 -16.57
CA SER A 346 -15.32 -10.74 -16.39
C SER A 346 -15.97 -11.49 -15.22
N SER A 347 -17.23 -11.17 -14.90
CA SER A 347 -17.99 -11.94 -13.90
C SER A 347 -18.12 -13.43 -14.25
N GLN A 348 -18.01 -13.80 -15.53
CA GLN A 348 -18.08 -15.19 -15.96
C GLN A 348 -16.79 -16.00 -15.67
N THR A 349 -15.69 -15.33 -15.37
CA THR A 349 -14.43 -15.99 -14.96
C THR A 349 -14.39 -16.29 -13.46
N LEU A 350 -15.36 -15.76 -12.70
CA LEU A 350 -15.53 -16.07 -11.30
C LEU A 350 -16.29 -17.39 -11.11
N ASP A 351 -15.72 -18.27 -10.31
CA ASP A 351 -16.39 -19.52 -9.94
C ASP A 351 -17.25 -19.31 -8.68
N GLU A 352 -18.50 -18.93 -8.89
CA GLU A 352 -19.45 -18.72 -7.80
C GLU A 352 -19.73 -20.00 -6.99
N SER A 353 -19.45 -21.18 -7.55
CA SER A 353 -19.68 -22.45 -6.84
C SER A 353 -18.73 -22.63 -5.65
N LEU A 354 -17.60 -21.93 -5.62
CA LEU A 354 -16.64 -21.97 -4.52
C LEU A 354 -17.08 -21.12 -3.33
N VAL A 355 -17.99 -20.16 -3.54
CA VAL A 355 -18.43 -19.21 -2.49
C VAL A 355 -19.37 -19.89 -1.51
N GLN A 356 -19.09 -19.75 -0.24
CA GLN A 356 -19.88 -20.29 0.87
C GLN A 356 -20.61 -19.17 1.60
N HIS A 357 -21.87 -19.44 1.96
CA HIS A 357 -22.67 -18.52 2.77
C HIS A 357 -22.81 -19.05 4.20
N VAL A 358 -22.51 -18.20 5.20
CA VAL A 358 -22.66 -18.55 6.63
C VAL A 358 -23.89 -17.85 7.17
N GLU A 359 -24.85 -18.61 7.68
CA GLU A 359 -26.07 -18.09 8.31
C GLU A 359 -25.84 -17.54 9.75
#